data_3282c367aeabd25067899af476d2c673
#
_entry.id   3282c367aeabd25067899af476d2c673
#
_cell.length_a   1.000
_cell.length_b   1.000
_cell.length_c   1.000
_cell.angle_alpha   90.00
_cell.angle_beta   90.00
_cell.angle_gamma   90.00
#
_symmetry.space_group_name_H-M   'P 1'
#
loop_
_entity.id
_entity.type
_entity.pdbx_description
1 polymer ?
#
loop_
_entity_poly.entity_id
_entity_poly.type
_entity_poly.pdbx_seq_one_letter_code
_entity_poly.pdbx_strand_id
1 'polypeptide(L)'
;MNSANRMTPPEPRPAFDRISLRRLVRIRWVAVAGQALALLVVHNVLDFPLPLLPTFGVVACSAALNLFFAFHHRAATRLGEEQAAFFLGYDLLQLGLLLYLTGGLENPFAILILAPVTVAATILSRPPVIALAIFAVAIITALALWHVPLPWRGPPPEFPPQLVLGIWTALVVAIVFISSYTWSVAAEARRLRDAVAATQLALAREQRVSAVGGLAARDAAVDDVAR
;
A
#
# COMPACT_ATOMS: atom_id res chain seq x y z
N MET A 1 -23.75 -33.39 36.17
CA MET A 1 -22.55 -32.55 35.88
C MET A 1 -22.57 -32.23 34.41
N ASN A 2 -23.13 -31.08 34.03
CA ASN A 2 -23.37 -30.70 32.64
C ASN A 2 -22.59 -29.41 32.39
N SER A 3 -21.39 -29.56 31.86
CA SER A 3 -20.50 -28.44 31.51
C SER A 3 -21.04 -27.78 30.25
N ALA A 4 -21.90 -26.80 30.42
CA ALA A 4 -22.33 -25.93 29.34
C ALA A 4 -21.10 -25.23 28.76
N ASN A 5 -20.59 -25.74 27.65
CA ASN A 5 -19.62 -25.12 26.77
C ASN A 5 -20.21 -23.77 26.29
N ARG A 6 -19.91 -22.69 27.01
CA ARG A 6 -20.22 -21.33 26.57
C ARG A 6 -19.32 -21.07 25.36
N MET A 7 -19.87 -21.24 24.17
CA MET A 7 -19.31 -20.71 22.96
C MET A 7 -19.25 -19.18 23.14
N THR A 8 -18.07 -18.66 23.48
CA THR A 8 -17.80 -17.23 23.37
C THR A 8 -18.01 -16.84 21.90
N PRO A 9 -18.83 -15.82 21.63
CA PRO A 9 -18.97 -15.31 20.26
C PRO A 9 -17.58 -14.99 19.73
N PRO A 10 -17.27 -15.31 18.45
CA PRO A 10 -15.99 -14.96 17.87
C PRO A 10 -15.79 -13.45 17.99
N GLU A 11 -14.68 -13.04 18.61
CA GLU A 11 -14.32 -11.63 18.71
C GLU A 11 -14.41 -10.99 17.32
N PRO A 12 -15.01 -9.80 17.20
CA PRO A 12 -15.06 -9.10 15.93
C PRO A 12 -13.63 -8.84 15.49
N ARG A 13 -13.19 -9.58 14.46
CA ARG A 13 -11.87 -9.37 13.83
C ARG A 13 -11.78 -7.91 13.40
N PRO A 14 -10.68 -7.21 13.76
CA PRO A 14 -10.54 -5.79 13.47
C PRO A 14 -10.73 -5.51 11.98
N ALA A 15 -11.32 -4.37 11.67
CA ALA A 15 -11.70 -3.93 10.32
C ALA A 15 -10.53 -3.80 9.32
N PHE A 16 -9.29 -4.12 9.74
CA PHE A 16 -8.09 -4.19 8.92
C PHE A 16 -8.16 -5.25 7.80
N ASP A 17 -9.05 -6.23 7.91
CA ASP A 17 -9.05 -7.44 7.07
C ASP A 17 -9.50 -7.24 5.61
N ARG A 18 -9.81 -6.01 5.16
CA ARG A 18 -10.53 -5.88 3.89
C ARG A 18 -10.07 -4.72 3.02
N ILE A 19 -8.90 -4.89 2.41
CA ILE A 19 -8.35 -3.93 1.45
C ILE A 19 -9.05 -4.10 0.09
N SER A 20 -9.53 -3.00 -0.49
CA SER A 20 -10.18 -3.03 -1.81
C SER A 20 -9.14 -3.34 -2.90
N LEU A 21 -9.24 -4.51 -3.54
CA LEU A 21 -8.41 -4.92 -4.68
C LEU A 21 -8.45 -3.86 -5.80
N ARG A 22 -9.60 -3.24 -6.07
CA ARG A 22 -9.74 -2.19 -7.10
C ARG A 22 -8.83 -0.98 -6.84
N ARG A 23 -8.61 -0.61 -5.57
CA ARG A 23 -7.74 0.52 -5.23
C ARG A 23 -6.28 0.16 -5.50
N LEU A 24 -5.85 -1.03 -5.09
CA LEU A 24 -4.51 -1.53 -5.36
C LEU A 24 -4.23 -1.64 -6.86
N VAL A 25 -5.11 -2.26 -7.63
CA VAL A 25 -5.01 -2.39 -9.09
C VAL A 25 -4.88 -1.02 -9.75
N ARG A 26 -5.68 -0.02 -9.35
CA ARG A 26 -5.58 1.34 -9.91
C ARG A 26 -4.24 2.02 -9.62
N ILE A 27 -3.75 1.92 -8.38
CA ILE A 27 -2.45 2.49 -8.00
C ILE A 27 -1.33 1.85 -8.82
N ARG A 28 -1.38 0.52 -9.01
CA ARG A 28 -0.39 -0.20 -9.83
C ARG A 28 -0.44 0.21 -11.30
N TRP A 29 -1.62 0.47 -11.88
CA TRP A 29 -1.71 1.00 -13.24
C TRP A 29 -1.05 2.37 -13.37
N VAL A 30 -1.22 3.25 -12.39
CA VAL A 30 -0.52 4.55 -12.35
C VAL A 30 1.00 4.34 -12.26
N ALA A 31 1.46 3.40 -11.44
CA ALA A 31 2.89 3.07 -11.34
C ALA A 31 3.45 2.51 -12.66
N VAL A 32 2.77 1.55 -13.28
CA VAL A 32 3.15 0.97 -14.59
C VAL A 32 3.23 2.05 -15.68
N ALA A 33 2.22 2.91 -15.76
CA ALA A 33 2.19 4.01 -16.73
C ALA A 33 3.32 5.02 -16.47
N GLY A 34 3.56 5.37 -15.19
CA GLY A 34 4.64 6.26 -14.79
C GLY A 34 6.03 5.70 -15.12
N GLN A 35 6.25 4.41 -14.87
CA GLN A 35 7.51 3.72 -15.21
C GLN A 35 7.73 3.66 -16.74
N ALA A 36 6.68 3.29 -17.49
CA ALA A 36 6.77 3.28 -18.96
C ALA A 36 7.08 4.66 -19.52
N LEU A 37 6.39 5.71 -19.01
CA LEU A 37 6.65 7.10 -19.40
C LEU A 37 8.07 7.53 -19.03
N ALA A 38 8.53 7.22 -17.83
CA ALA A 38 9.90 7.56 -17.40
C ALA A 38 10.95 6.92 -18.31
N LEU A 39 10.80 5.63 -18.64
CA LEU A 39 11.70 4.95 -19.58
C LEU A 39 11.71 5.62 -20.97
N LEU A 40 10.54 5.99 -21.50
CA LEU A 40 10.42 6.68 -22.78
C LEU A 40 11.07 8.07 -22.75
N VAL A 41 10.84 8.83 -21.68
CA VAL A 41 11.44 10.17 -21.51
C VAL A 41 12.96 10.06 -21.39
N VAL A 42 13.46 9.15 -20.56
CA VAL A 42 14.90 8.96 -20.39
C VAL A 42 15.56 8.51 -21.70
N HIS A 43 14.91 7.62 -22.45
CA HIS A 43 15.46 7.13 -23.70
C HIS A 43 15.39 8.15 -24.83
N ASN A 44 14.22 8.80 -25.04
CA ASN A 44 13.99 9.63 -26.24
C ASN A 44 14.28 11.11 -26.01
N VAL A 45 14.12 11.64 -24.78
CA VAL A 45 14.30 13.06 -24.46
C VAL A 45 15.67 13.32 -23.84
N LEU A 46 16.09 12.45 -22.92
CA LEU A 46 17.41 12.57 -22.29
C LEU A 46 18.50 11.81 -23.05
N ASP A 47 18.13 11.10 -24.11
CA ASP A 47 19.02 10.43 -25.07
C ASP A 47 19.94 9.36 -24.43
N PHE A 48 19.47 8.71 -23.36
CA PHE A 48 20.19 7.58 -22.76
C PHE A 48 19.91 6.29 -23.51
N PRO A 49 20.92 5.53 -23.92
CA PRO A 49 20.76 4.25 -24.62
C PRO A 49 20.36 3.13 -23.65
N LEU A 50 19.21 3.27 -23.00
CA LEU A 50 18.70 2.27 -22.06
C LEU A 50 18.49 0.91 -22.74
N PRO A 51 18.68 -0.20 -22.00
CA PRO A 51 18.35 -1.55 -22.50
C PRO A 51 16.82 -1.73 -22.52
N LEU A 52 16.15 -1.20 -23.58
CA LEU A 52 14.70 -1.14 -23.66
C LEU A 52 14.02 -2.50 -23.57
N LEU A 53 14.60 -3.54 -24.18
CA LEU A 53 13.98 -4.86 -24.19
C LEU A 53 13.81 -5.44 -22.79
N PRO A 54 14.83 -5.56 -21.94
CA PRO A 54 14.66 -6.05 -20.57
C PRO A 54 13.86 -5.09 -19.68
N THR A 55 14.04 -3.76 -19.81
CA THR A 55 13.33 -2.80 -18.97
C THR A 55 11.83 -2.78 -19.27
N PHE A 56 11.42 -2.72 -20.54
CA PHE A 56 10.00 -2.87 -20.91
C PHE A 56 9.47 -4.28 -20.64
N GLY A 57 10.31 -5.32 -20.70
CA GLY A 57 9.94 -6.67 -20.26
C GLY A 57 9.50 -6.72 -18.79
N VAL A 58 10.24 -6.06 -17.91
CA VAL A 58 9.88 -5.96 -16.48
C VAL A 58 8.57 -5.20 -16.28
N VAL A 59 8.38 -4.08 -16.97
CA VAL A 59 7.13 -3.29 -16.91
C VAL A 59 5.95 -4.07 -17.49
N ALA A 60 6.14 -4.76 -18.61
CA ALA A 60 5.12 -5.59 -19.27
C ALA A 60 4.70 -6.77 -18.38
N CYS A 61 5.64 -7.42 -17.69
CA CYS A 61 5.35 -8.47 -16.71
C CYS A 61 4.45 -7.94 -15.58
N SER A 62 4.74 -6.76 -15.06
CA SER A 62 3.90 -6.12 -14.05
C SER A 62 2.50 -5.76 -14.58
N ALA A 63 2.43 -5.24 -15.81
CA ALA A 63 1.16 -4.96 -16.47
C ALA A 63 0.32 -6.22 -16.69
N ALA A 64 0.96 -7.30 -17.17
CA ALA A 64 0.31 -8.59 -17.39
C ALA A 64 -0.24 -9.20 -16.08
N LEU A 65 0.56 -9.14 -15.01
CA LEU A 65 0.16 -9.59 -13.68
C LEU A 65 -1.02 -8.77 -13.14
N ASN A 66 -0.99 -7.46 -13.33
CA ASN A 66 -2.08 -6.56 -12.93
C ASN A 66 -3.37 -6.84 -13.72
N LEU A 67 -3.24 -7.12 -15.02
CA LEU A 67 -4.33 -7.49 -15.90
C LEU A 67 -4.94 -8.84 -15.50
N PHE A 68 -4.08 -9.84 -15.21
CA PHE A 68 -4.52 -11.16 -14.73
C PHE A 68 -5.38 -11.03 -13.47
N PHE A 69 -4.92 -10.23 -12.49
CA PHE A 69 -5.71 -10.01 -11.26
C PHE A 69 -6.99 -9.23 -11.52
N ALA A 70 -6.99 -8.27 -12.44
CA ALA A 70 -8.18 -7.52 -12.80
C ALA A 70 -9.28 -8.41 -13.41
N PHE A 71 -8.90 -9.43 -14.20
CA PHE A 71 -9.83 -10.36 -14.84
C PHE A 71 -10.20 -11.56 -13.96
N HIS A 72 -9.23 -12.12 -13.24
CA HIS A 72 -9.43 -13.37 -12.50
C HIS A 72 -10.16 -13.18 -11.18
N HIS A 73 -10.01 -12.03 -10.55
CA HIS A 73 -10.73 -11.71 -9.30
C HIS A 73 -11.91 -10.81 -9.58
N ARG A 74 -13.11 -11.25 -9.15
CA ARG A 74 -14.31 -10.40 -9.19
C ARG A 74 -14.01 -9.07 -8.48
N ALA A 75 -14.41 -7.97 -9.09
CA ALA A 75 -14.14 -6.60 -8.64
C ALA A 75 -14.59 -6.26 -7.19
N ALA A 76 -15.32 -7.17 -6.54
CA ALA A 76 -15.76 -7.10 -5.15
C ALA A 76 -14.85 -7.86 -4.17
N THR A 77 -13.78 -8.55 -4.67
CA THR A 77 -12.89 -9.33 -3.81
C THR A 77 -12.10 -8.39 -2.90
N ARG A 78 -12.20 -8.65 -1.61
CA ARG A 78 -11.43 -7.95 -0.58
C ARG A 78 -10.22 -8.81 -0.27
N LEU A 79 -9.03 -8.22 -0.40
CA LEU A 79 -7.77 -8.88 -0.10
C LEU A 79 -7.55 -8.96 1.40
N GLY A 80 -7.00 -10.08 1.84
CA GLY A 80 -6.39 -10.18 3.16
C GLY A 80 -5.12 -9.33 3.24
N GLU A 81 -4.70 -9.02 4.44
CA GLU A 81 -3.52 -8.21 4.71
C GLU A 81 -2.24 -8.84 4.14
N GLU A 82 -2.08 -10.15 4.29
CA GLU A 82 -0.93 -10.91 3.77
C GLU A 82 -0.83 -10.83 2.24
N GLN A 83 -1.97 -10.93 1.55
CA GLN A 83 -2.01 -10.82 0.10
C GLN A 83 -1.62 -9.41 -0.36
N ALA A 84 -2.10 -8.37 0.34
CA ALA A 84 -1.74 -6.99 0.03
C ALA A 84 -0.24 -6.73 0.29
N ALA A 85 0.32 -7.28 1.38
CA ALA A 85 1.75 -7.22 1.66
C ALA A 85 2.58 -7.91 0.58
N PHE A 86 2.14 -9.09 0.11
CA PHE A 86 2.80 -9.80 -0.99
C PHE A 86 2.82 -8.98 -2.28
N PHE A 87 1.70 -8.33 -2.65
CA PHE A 87 1.65 -7.47 -3.83
C PHE A 87 2.60 -6.28 -3.74
N LEU A 88 2.67 -5.64 -2.58
CA LEU A 88 3.60 -4.52 -2.36
C LEU A 88 5.06 -4.97 -2.33
N GLY A 89 5.32 -6.17 -1.82
CA GLY A 89 6.64 -6.81 -1.91
C GLY A 89 7.05 -7.10 -3.36
N TYR A 90 6.11 -7.56 -4.19
CA TYR A 90 6.33 -7.72 -5.62
C TYR A 90 6.64 -6.38 -6.30
N ASP A 91 5.89 -5.31 -5.96
CA ASP A 91 6.13 -3.97 -6.53
C ASP A 91 7.52 -3.43 -6.14
N LEU A 92 7.97 -3.68 -4.90
CA LEU A 92 9.34 -3.38 -4.46
C LEU A 92 10.39 -4.15 -5.27
N LEU A 93 10.19 -5.46 -5.46
CA LEU A 93 11.11 -6.30 -6.22
C LEU A 93 11.17 -5.88 -7.69
N GLN A 94 10.02 -5.62 -8.30
CA GLN A 94 9.91 -5.18 -9.69
C GLN A 94 10.61 -3.83 -9.92
N LEU A 95 10.41 -2.88 -9.00
CA LEU A 95 11.09 -1.59 -9.06
C LEU A 95 12.59 -1.74 -8.81
N GLY A 96 12.99 -2.59 -7.85
CA GLY A 96 14.39 -2.93 -7.62
C GLY A 96 15.07 -3.53 -8.85
N LEU A 97 14.39 -4.43 -9.56
CA LEU A 97 14.89 -5.02 -10.80
C LEU A 97 15.02 -3.97 -11.92
N LEU A 98 14.07 -3.05 -12.01
CA LEU A 98 14.13 -1.96 -12.98
C LEU A 98 15.34 -1.04 -12.69
N LEU A 99 15.54 -0.68 -11.43
CA LEU A 99 16.70 0.11 -10.99
C LEU A 99 18.01 -0.64 -11.22
N TYR A 100 18.05 -1.95 -10.94
CA TYR A 100 19.21 -2.79 -11.22
C TYR A 100 19.66 -2.70 -12.69
N LEU A 101 18.72 -2.68 -13.63
CA LEU A 101 18.98 -2.59 -15.06
C LEU A 101 19.34 -1.18 -15.53
N THR A 102 19.15 -0.16 -14.70
CA THR A 102 19.22 1.25 -15.11
C THR A 102 20.11 2.12 -14.20
N GLY A 103 21.11 1.53 -13.56
CA GLY A 103 22.14 2.30 -12.83
C GLY A 103 22.03 2.25 -11.30
N GLY A 104 21.22 1.36 -10.73
CA GLY A 104 21.16 1.15 -9.29
C GLY A 104 20.79 2.41 -8.50
N LEU A 105 21.59 2.75 -7.50
CA LEU A 105 21.43 3.96 -6.68
C LEU A 105 21.92 5.24 -7.39
N GLU A 106 22.67 5.13 -8.47
CA GLU A 106 23.08 6.26 -9.31
C GLU A 106 21.91 6.78 -10.17
N ASN A 107 20.85 5.99 -10.29
CA ASN A 107 19.64 6.39 -10.97
C ASN A 107 18.80 7.30 -10.07
N PRO A 108 18.46 8.54 -10.49
CA PRO A 108 17.66 9.47 -9.68
C PRO A 108 16.27 8.93 -9.35
N PHE A 109 15.75 7.97 -10.11
CA PHE A 109 14.47 7.30 -9.82
C PHE A 109 14.55 6.30 -8.65
N ALA A 110 15.74 6.07 -8.06
CA ALA A 110 15.88 5.22 -6.86
C ALA A 110 14.99 5.68 -5.70
N ILE A 111 14.67 6.97 -5.62
CA ILE A 111 13.74 7.53 -4.62
C ILE A 111 12.33 6.92 -4.70
N LEU A 112 11.92 6.39 -5.86
CA LEU A 112 10.60 5.78 -6.04
C LEU A 112 10.43 4.48 -5.23
N ILE A 113 11.51 3.91 -4.69
CA ILE A 113 11.44 2.76 -3.76
C ILE A 113 10.60 3.09 -2.51
N LEU A 114 10.48 4.36 -2.16
CA LEU A 114 9.66 4.82 -1.04
C LEU A 114 8.15 4.67 -1.30
N ALA A 115 7.72 4.65 -2.56
CA ALA A 115 6.28 4.63 -2.89
C ALA A 115 5.56 3.37 -2.40
N PRO A 116 6.01 2.13 -2.68
CA PRO A 116 5.36 0.93 -2.15
C PRO A 116 5.39 0.85 -0.63
N VAL A 117 6.47 1.33 0.02
CA VAL A 117 6.59 1.38 1.49
C VAL A 117 5.59 2.35 2.09
N THR A 118 5.42 3.52 1.48
CA THR A 118 4.44 4.53 1.89
C THR A 118 3.02 3.99 1.77
N VAL A 119 2.70 3.34 0.64
CA VAL A 119 1.39 2.70 0.44
C VAL A 119 1.16 1.61 1.51
N ALA A 120 2.16 0.76 1.77
CA ALA A 120 2.07 -0.26 2.82
C ALA A 120 1.74 0.37 4.18
N ALA A 121 2.43 1.44 4.57
CA ALA A 121 2.22 2.12 5.85
C ALA A 121 0.81 2.73 6.00
N THR A 122 0.13 3.05 4.88
CA THR A 122 -1.26 3.57 4.94
C THR A 122 -2.31 2.49 5.11
N ILE A 123 -2.06 1.25 4.64
CA ILE A 123 -3.10 0.21 4.51
C ILE A 123 -2.88 -1.03 5.36
N LEU A 124 -1.63 -1.30 5.78
CA LEU A 124 -1.27 -2.52 6.53
C LEU A 124 -1.11 -2.25 8.01
N SER A 125 -1.13 -3.33 8.80
CA SER A 125 -0.73 -3.31 10.21
C SER A 125 0.80 -3.15 10.36
N ARG A 126 1.26 -2.98 11.60
CA ARG A 126 2.68 -2.69 11.87
C ARG A 126 3.65 -3.79 11.43
N PRO A 127 3.40 -5.10 11.67
CA PRO A 127 4.37 -6.14 11.33
C PRO A 127 4.70 -6.23 9.82
N PRO A 128 3.72 -6.30 8.89
CA PRO A 128 4.03 -6.33 7.46
C PRO A 128 4.66 -5.01 6.94
N VAL A 129 4.36 -3.85 7.54
CA VAL A 129 5.05 -2.59 7.19
C VAL A 129 6.53 -2.69 7.53
N ILE A 130 6.88 -3.20 8.73
CA ILE A 130 8.27 -3.39 9.13
C ILE A 130 8.97 -4.39 8.19
N ALA A 131 8.31 -5.50 7.85
CA ALA A 131 8.88 -6.49 6.94
C ALA A 131 9.17 -5.90 5.55
N LEU A 132 8.24 -5.10 4.99
CA LEU A 132 8.43 -4.43 3.71
C LEU A 132 9.50 -3.33 3.76
N ALA A 133 9.61 -2.61 4.88
CA ALA A 133 10.68 -1.63 5.08
C ALA A 133 12.06 -2.30 5.13
N ILE A 134 12.20 -3.42 5.85
CA ILE A 134 13.43 -4.23 5.87
C ILE A 134 13.75 -4.76 4.47
N PHE A 135 12.74 -5.25 3.74
CA PHE A 135 12.90 -5.73 2.37
C PHE A 135 13.34 -4.61 1.42
N ALA A 136 12.79 -3.40 1.53
CA ALA A 136 13.22 -2.24 0.77
C ALA A 136 14.69 -1.87 1.07
N VAL A 137 15.09 -1.88 2.36
CA VAL A 137 16.49 -1.66 2.76
C VAL A 137 17.40 -2.74 2.17
N ALA A 138 16.99 -4.00 2.16
CA ALA A 138 17.77 -5.08 1.53
C ALA A 138 17.95 -4.85 0.03
N ILE A 139 16.89 -4.43 -0.67
CA ILE A 139 16.95 -4.11 -2.11
C ILE A 139 17.92 -2.96 -2.37
N ILE A 140 17.81 -1.82 -1.67
CA ILE A 140 18.71 -0.69 -1.90
C ILE A 140 20.16 -1.01 -1.52
N THR A 141 20.38 -1.89 -0.54
CA THR A 141 21.73 -2.39 -0.19
C THR A 141 22.28 -3.26 -1.32
N ALA A 142 21.47 -4.15 -1.88
CA ALA A 142 21.87 -4.94 -3.04
C ALA A 142 22.20 -4.05 -4.25
N LEU A 143 21.37 -3.02 -4.51
CA LEU A 143 21.60 -2.05 -5.59
C LEU A 143 22.84 -1.19 -5.39
N ALA A 144 23.23 -0.91 -4.15
CA ALA A 144 24.49 -0.21 -3.85
C ALA A 144 25.73 -1.04 -4.16
N LEU A 145 25.60 -2.39 -4.06
CA LEU A 145 26.72 -3.33 -4.25
C LEU A 145 26.76 -3.87 -5.69
N TRP A 146 25.60 -4.11 -6.30
CA TRP A 146 25.48 -4.74 -7.61
C TRP A 146 24.37 -4.08 -8.43
N HIS A 147 24.75 -3.54 -9.58
CA HIS A 147 23.82 -3.02 -10.58
C HIS A 147 24.48 -2.98 -11.96
N VAL A 148 23.69 -2.93 -13.00
CA VAL A 148 24.18 -2.66 -14.35
C VAL A 148 24.49 -1.16 -14.43
N PRO A 149 25.70 -0.76 -14.86
CA PRO A 149 26.03 0.66 -15.00
C PRO A 149 25.05 1.40 -15.89
N LEU A 150 24.74 2.64 -15.54
CA LEU A 150 23.91 3.49 -16.37
C LEU A 150 24.64 3.73 -17.72
N PRO A 151 23.98 3.46 -18.87
CA PRO A 151 24.64 3.64 -20.17
C PRO A 151 24.75 5.12 -20.51
N TRP A 152 25.95 5.69 -20.37
CA TRP A 152 26.27 7.05 -20.77
C TRP A 152 26.71 7.12 -22.22
N ARG A 153 26.36 8.21 -22.91
CA ARG A 153 27.01 8.56 -24.19
C ARG A 153 28.31 9.31 -23.88
N GLY A 154 29.43 8.61 -23.88
CA GLY A 154 30.74 9.15 -23.54
C GLY A 154 31.31 8.50 -22.29
N PRO A 155 32.43 9.04 -21.72
CA PRO A 155 32.98 8.49 -20.49
C PRO A 155 31.97 8.62 -19.36
N PRO A 156 31.66 7.51 -18.65
CA PRO A 156 30.72 7.57 -17.54
C PRO A 156 31.29 8.48 -16.44
N PRO A 157 30.45 9.30 -15.78
CA PRO A 157 30.89 10.05 -14.62
C PRO A 157 31.31 9.09 -13.51
N GLU A 158 32.43 9.35 -12.89
CA GLU A 158 32.86 8.60 -11.71
C GLU A 158 32.09 9.12 -10.49
N PHE A 159 31.19 8.31 -9.97
CA PHE A 159 30.50 8.61 -8.70
C PHE A 159 31.40 8.19 -7.54
N PRO A 160 31.85 9.13 -6.68
CA PRO A 160 32.68 8.77 -5.54
C PRO A 160 31.89 7.85 -4.60
N PRO A 161 32.52 6.82 -4.01
CA PRO A 161 31.85 5.87 -3.10
C PRO A 161 31.11 6.56 -1.94
N GLN A 162 31.62 7.72 -1.50
CA GLN A 162 30.98 8.52 -0.45
C GLN A 162 29.60 9.07 -0.87
N LEU A 163 29.42 9.40 -2.16
CA LEU A 163 28.12 9.85 -2.67
C LEU A 163 27.11 8.70 -2.69
N VAL A 164 27.51 7.53 -3.17
CA VAL A 164 26.66 6.34 -3.18
C VAL A 164 26.26 5.95 -1.76
N LEU A 165 27.21 5.98 -0.81
CA LEU A 165 26.93 5.76 0.61
C LEU A 165 25.98 6.82 1.18
N GLY A 166 26.13 8.08 0.78
CA GLY A 166 25.24 9.19 1.17
C GLY A 166 23.82 8.96 0.67
N ILE A 167 23.63 8.57 -0.60
CA ILE A 167 22.33 8.23 -1.19
C ILE A 167 21.71 7.04 -0.46
N TRP A 168 22.48 5.98 -0.23
CA TRP A 168 22.01 4.81 0.52
C TRP A 168 21.54 5.20 1.92
N THR A 169 22.34 5.96 2.66
CA THR A 169 22.01 6.43 4.02
C THR A 169 20.73 7.27 4.00
N ALA A 170 20.60 8.21 3.04
CA ALA A 170 19.42 9.04 2.90
C ALA A 170 18.16 8.22 2.63
N LEU A 171 18.25 7.21 1.77
CA LEU A 171 17.14 6.30 1.48
C LEU A 171 16.75 5.45 2.69
N VAL A 172 17.73 4.91 3.45
CA VAL A 172 17.45 4.16 4.69
C VAL A 172 16.72 5.04 5.69
N VAL A 173 17.23 6.25 5.94
CA VAL A 173 16.57 7.22 6.85
C VAL A 173 15.17 7.55 6.35
N ALA A 174 15.00 7.80 5.06
CA ALA A 174 13.69 8.08 4.47
C ALA A 174 12.72 6.90 4.60
N ILE A 175 13.15 5.66 4.35
CA ILE A 175 12.33 4.45 4.53
C ILE A 175 11.86 4.34 5.99
N VAL A 176 12.76 4.46 6.96
CA VAL A 176 12.42 4.34 8.38
C VAL A 176 11.50 5.48 8.81
N PHE A 177 11.80 6.72 8.45
CA PHE A 177 11.01 7.87 8.83
C PHE A 177 9.61 7.84 8.20
N ILE A 178 9.53 7.67 6.86
CA ILE A 178 8.27 7.70 6.14
C ILE A 178 7.38 6.53 6.56
N SER A 179 7.92 5.31 6.70
CA SER A 179 7.12 4.16 7.12
C SER A 179 6.57 4.33 8.52
N SER A 180 7.37 4.78 9.49
CA SER A 180 6.95 4.97 10.87
C SER A 180 5.96 6.13 11.01
N TYR A 181 6.24 7.27 10.42
CA TYR A 181 5.38 8.45 10.46
C TYR A 181 4.05 8.21 9.77
N THR A 182 4.07 7.71 8.53
CA THR A 182 2.86 7.44 7.75
C THR A 182 1.98 6.40 8.44
N TRP A 183 2.59 5.35 9.00
CA TRP A 183 1.85 4.36 9.77
C TRP A 183 1.17 4.97 11.00
N SER A 184 1.87 5.83 11.74
CA SER A 184 1.34 6.51 12.94
C SER A 184 0.14 7.38 12.60
N VAL A 185 0.26 8.22 11.55
CA VAL A 185 -0.82 9.08 11.08
C VAL A 185 -2.02 8.27 10.58
N ALA A 186 -1.75 7.20 9.82
CA ALA A 186 -2.81 6.32 9.35
C ALA A 186 -3.51 5.57 10.50
N ALA A 187 -2.77 5.16 11.53
CA ALA A 187 -3.33 4.51 12.71
C ALA A 187 -4.24 5.47 13.49
N GLU A 188 -3.84 6.72 13.67
CA GLU A 188 -4.65 7.74 14.33
C GLU A 188 -5.92 8.05 13.53
N ALA A 189 -5.80 8.22 12.21
CA ALA A 189 -6.95 8.44 11.34
C ALA A 189 -7.95 7.26 11.38
N ARG A 190 -7.47 6.03 11.55
CA ARG A 190 -8.34 4.85 11.73
C ARG A 190 -9.08 4.92 13.06
N ARG A 191 -8.38 5.20 14.16
CA ARG A 191 -9.00 5.34 15.51
C ARG A 191 -10.10 6.39 15.52
N LEU A 192 -9.86 7.54 14.90
CA LEU A 192 -10.86 8.61 14.79
C LEU A 192 -12.10 8.17 14.00
N ARG A 193 -11.92 7.47 12.89
CA ARG A 193 -13.04 6.92 12.10
C ARG A 193 -13.87 5.93 12.90
N ASP A 194 -13.21 5.03 13.64
CA ASP A 194 -13.88 4.01 14.46
C ASP A 194 -14.68 4.67 15.59
N ALA A 195 -14.13 5.70 16.23
CA ALA A 195 -14.82 6.47 17.25
C ALA A 195 -16.06 7.20 16.70
N VAL A 196 -15.95 7.84 15.54
CA VAL A 196 -17.08 8.49 14.87
C VAL A 196 -18.16 7.48 14.49
N ALA A 197 -17.79 6.32 13.93
CA ALA A 197 -18.72 5.27 13.59
C ALA A 197 -19.46 4.72 14.82
N ALA A 198 -18.75 4.52 15.93
CA ALA A 198 -19.35 4.08 17.19
C ALA A 198 -20.36 5.10 17.73
N THR A 199 -20.04 6.40 17.68
CA THR A 199 -20.94 7.48 18.10
C THR A 199 -22.20 7.55 17.24
N GLN A 200 -22.05 7.43 15.92
CA GLN A 200 -23.19 7.41 14.98
C GLN A 200 -24.12 6.22 15.24
N LEU A 201 -23.56 5.04 15.52
CA LEU A 201 -24.35 3.86 15.87
C LEU A 201 -25.10 4.02 17.19
N ALA A 202 -24.47 4.65 18.20
CA ALA A 202 -25.12 4.94 19.48
C ALA A 202 -26.31 5.91 19.30
N LEU A 203 -26.12 7.00 18.58
CA LEU A 203 -27.18 7.96 18.26
C LEU A 203 -28.33 7.33 17.47
N ALA A 204 -28.03 6.49 16.46
CA ALA A 204 -29.04 5.79 15.70
C ALA A 204 -29.87 4.82 16.56
N ARG A 205 -29.25 4.17 17.56
CA ARG A 205 -29.96 3.31 18.53
C ARG A 205 -30.88 4.14 19.43
N GLU A 206 -30.40 5.25 19.95
CA GLU A 206 -31.17 6.14 20.81
C GLU A 206 -32.41 6.71 20.07
N GLN A 207 -32.23 7.15 18.83
CA GLN A 207 -33.33 7.62 17.99
C GLN A 207 -34.36 6.54 17.74
N ARG A 208 -33.96 5.29 17.50
CA ARG A 208 -34.91 4.16 17.34
C ARG A 208 -35.71 3.88 18.61
N VAL A 209 -35.04 3.88 19.78
CA VAL A 209 -35.69 3.66 21.07
C VAL A 209 -36.69 4.78 21.36
N SER A 210 -36.32 6.03 21.11
CA SER A 210 -37.19 7.19 21.28
C SER A 210 -38.40 7.14 20.33
N ALA A 211 -38.20 6.74 19.07
CA ALA A 211 -39.30 6.62 18.10
C ALA A 211 -40.30 5.51 18.49
N VAL A 212 -39.82 4.37 18.98
CA VAL A 212 -40.67 3.27 19.47
C VAL A 212 -41.42 3.69 20.73
N GLY A 213 -40.75 4.37 21.67
CA GLY A 213 -41.38 4.92 22.88
C GLY A 213 -42.47 5.95 22.56
N GLY A 214 -42.24 6.82 21.58
CA GLY A 214 -43.24 7.80 21.10
C GLY A 214 -44.45 7.17 20.44
N LEU A 215 -44.27 6.07 19.68
CA LEU A 215 -45.37 5.31 19.11
C LEU A 215 -46.22 4.60 20.18
N ALA A 216 -45.56 3.95 21.15
CA ALA A 216 -46.25 3.28 22.26
C ALA A 216 -47.05 4.26 23.15
N ALA A 217 -46.49 5.45 23.41
CA ALA A 217 -47.20 6.50 24.14
C ALA A 217 -48.46 7.03 23.36
N ARG A 218 -48.35 7.09 22.03
CA ARG A 218 -49.45 7.53 21.17
C ARG A 218 -50.55 6.49 21.09
N ASP A 219 -50.22 5.21 21.01
CA ASP A 219 -51.19 4.11 21.02
C ASP A 219 -51.93 4.04 22.37
N ALA A 220 -51.19 4.21 23.48
CA ALA A 220 -51.79 4.27 24.81
C ALA A 220 -52.76 5.46 24.99
N ALA A 221 -52.45 6.63 24.42
CA ALA A 221 -53.31 7.81 24.47
C ALA A 221 -54.57 7.64 23.61
N VAL A 222 -54.49 6.92 22.49
CA VAL A 222 -55.67 6.61 21.64
C VAL A 222 -56.59 5.63 22.34
N ASP A 223 -56.08 4.63 23.02
CA ASP A 223 -56.88 3.65 23.79
C ASP A 223 -57.59 4.29 25.00
N ASP A 224 -57.02 5.31 25.63
CA ASP A 224 -57.60 6.02 26.76
C ASP A 224 -58.76 6.97 26.30
N VAL A 225 -58.68 7.50 25.09
CA VAL A 225 -59.78 8.35 24.51
C VAL A 225 -60.93 7.52 23.99
N ALA A 226 -60.70 6.22 23.72
CA ALA A 226 -61.72 5.30 23.21
C ALA A 226 -62.56 4.60 24.30
N ARG A 227 -62.24 4.80 25.57
CA ARG A 227 -62.95 4.31 26.76
C ARG A 227 -63.79 5.40 27.40
#